data_79b181ff29990e33941f7852ae531b0c
#
_entry.id   79b181ff29990e33941f7852ae531b0c
#
_cell.length_a   1.000
_cell.length_b   1.000
_cell.length_c   1.000
_cell.angle_alpha   90.00
_cell.angle_beta   90.00
_cell.angle_gamma   90.00
#
_symmetry.space_group_name_H-M   'P 1'
#
loop_
_entity.id
_entity.type
_entity.pdbx_description
1 polymer ?
#
loop_
_entity_poly.entity_id
_entity_poly.type
_entity_poly.pdbx_seq_one_letter_code
_entity_poly.pdbx_strand_id
1 'polypeptide(L)'
;MLLTAELDRLSATDWQPFFAQERAKPYFAELDAFVTAAAAEKTVYPAPENIFAAFRACPASAVRVVILGQDPYHEPGQAMGLSFSVPDGCKAPPSLHNIFKELESEFGPGCAAHTDLTPWAQQGVLLLNTVLTVEQGAANAHAGHGWETFTRAALEYAAAAGTAPLAAVAAARVGSSAWEKSASSPMVRLPSPIRESRLPAEARVMDS
;
A
#
# COMPACT_ATOMS: atom_id res chain seq x y z
N MET A 1 21.58 6.20 7.28
CA MET A 1 20.19 5.89 7.65
C MET A 1 19.44 5.52 6.38
N LEU A 2 18.85 4.33 6.35
CA LEU A 2 18.28 3.73 5.15
C LEU A 2 17.00 4.44 4.71
N LEU A 3 16.06 4.65 5.62
CA LEU A 3 14.77 5.25 5.28
C LEU A 3 14.92 6.71 4.84
N THR A 4 15.78 7.46 5.51
CA THR A 4 16.09 8.84 5.11
C THR A 4 16.62 8.91 3.68
N ALA A 5 17.54 8.01 3.30
CA ALA A 5 18.09 7.98 1.94
C ALA A 5 17.01 7.63 0.88
N GLU A 6 16.09 6.72 1.21
CA GLU A 6 15.01 6.37 0.29
C GLU A 6 13.97 7.49 0.15
N LEU A 7 13.67 8.24 1.23
CA LEU A 7 12.79 9.41 1.14
C LEU A 7 13.41 10.55 0.32
N ASP A 8 14.74 10.72 0.37
CA ASP A 8 15.44 11.72 -0.46
C ASP A 8 15.29 11.43 -1.97
N ARG A 9 15.15 10.15 -2.35
CA ARG A 9 14.91 9.73 -3.75
C ARG A 9 13.49 10.02 -4.22
N LEU A 10 12.54 10.27 -3.31
CA LEU A 10 11.15 10.60 -3.64
C LEU A 10 10.91 12.10 -3.83
N SER A 11 11.91 12.88 -4.20
CA SER A 11 11.90 14.34 -4.21
C SER A 11 10.84 15.02 -5.10
N ALA A 12 10.17 14.29 -5.98
CA ALA A 12 9.21 14.83 -6.95
C ALA A 12 7.73 14.46 -6.68
N THR A 13 7.36 14.18 -5.42
CA THR A 13 5.99 13.82 -5.05
C THR A 13 5.33 14.90 -4.19
N ASP A 14 3.99 14.99 -4.22
CA ASP A 14 3.21 15.87 -3.34
C ASP A 14 3.14 15.37 -1.88
N TRP A 15 3.77 14.24 -1.59
CA TRP A 15 4.03 13.75 -0.25
C TRP A 15 5.21 14.44 0.45
N GLN A 16 5.97 15.30 -0.24
CA GLN A 16 7.17 15.94 0.33
C GLN A 16 6.91 16.71 1.63
N PRO A 17 5.85 17.52 1.76
CA PRO A 17 5.58 18.21 3.02
C PRO A 17 5.33 17.24 4.18
N PHE A 18 4.65 16.12 3.94
CA PHE A 18 4.44 15.05 4.90
C PHE A 18 5.77 14.42 5.33
N PHE A 19 6.61 14.02 4.38
CA PHE A 19 7.90 13.41 4.69
C PHE A 19 8.81 14.36 5.48
N ALA A 20 8.83 15.65 5.14
CA ALA A 20 9.61 16.63 5.85
C ALA A 20 9.16 16.77 7.32
N GLN A 21 7.86 16.73 7.58
CA GLN A 21 7.30 16.78 8.94
C GLN A 21 7.64 15.51 9.74
N GLU A 22 7.46 14.32 9.14
CA GLU A 22 7.68 13.06 9.85
C GLU A 22 9.16 12.82 10.15
N ARG A 23 10.06 13.17 9.24
CA ARG A 23 11.53 13.06 9.43
C ARG A 23 12.05 13.92 10.59
N ALA A 24 11.37 15.00 10.94
CA ALA A 24 11.74 15.87 12.05
C ALA A 24 11.33 15.32 13.43
N LYS A 25 10.51 14.26 13.47
CA LYS A 25 10.02 13.68 14.72
C LYS A 25 10.98 12.64 15.30
N PRO A 26 11.15 12.57 16.63
CA PRO A 26 12.10 11.64 17.28
C PRO A 26 11.86 10.17 16.91
N TYR A 27 10.59 9.73 16.86
CA TYR A 27 10.26 8.34 16.54
C TYR A 27 10.78 7.92 15.16
N PHE A 28 10.86 8.84 14.18
CA PHE A 28 11.32 8.51 12.84
C PHE A 28 12.83 8.21 12.84
N ALA A 29 13.63 8.92 13.63
CA ALA A 29 15.04 8.63 13.78
C ALA A 29 15.28 7.24 14.44
N GLU A 30 14.46 6.88 15.43
CA GLU A 30 14.50 5.56 16.08
C GLU A 30 14.08 4.46 15.10
N LEU A 31 12.99 4.67 14.33
CA LEU A 31 12.54 3.76 13.28
C LEU A 31 13.60 3.55 12.19
N ASP A 32 14.20 4.64 11.69
CA ASP A 32 15.26 4.55 10.66
C ASP A 32 16.50 3.83 11.17
N ALA A 33 16.91 4.07 12.43
CA ALA A 33 18.00 3.33 13.08
C ALA A 33 17.67 1.84 13.18
N PHE A 34 16.47 1.50 13.63
CA PHE A 34 16.01 0.11 13.76
C PHE A 34 16.04 -0.62 12.40
N VAL A 35 15.40 -0.05 11.37
CA VAL A 35 15.34 -0.68 10.03
C VAL A 35 16.74 -0.78 9.41
N THR A 36 17.60 0.24 9.61
CA THR A 36 18.97 0.22 9.12
C THR A 36 19.77 -0.92 9.77
N ALA A 37 19.65 -1.11 11.09
CA ALA A 37 20.32 -2.19 11.80
C ALA A 37 19.80 -3.57 11.36
N ALA A 38 18.48 -3.74 11.26
CA ALA A 38 17.87 -4.98 10.79
C ALA A 38 18.35 -5.35 9.38
N ALA A 39 18.41 -4.39 8.46
CA ALA A 39 18.86 -4.62 7.09
C ALA A 39 20.36 -4.93 6.96
N ALA A 40 21.16 -4.56 7.95
CA ALA A 40 22.60 -4.91 8.00
C ALA A 40 22.84 -6.36 8.43
N GLU A 41 21.93 -6.95 9.21
CA GLU A 41 22.08 -8.27 9.80
C GLU A 41 21.23 -9.34 9.11
N LYS A 42 20.09 -8.94 8.51
CA LYS A 42 19.07 -9.83 7.97
C LYS A 42 18.56 -9.37 6.62
N THR A 43 17.95 -10.29 5.89
CA THR A 43 17.19 -9.93 4.69
C THR A 43 15.89 -9.26 5.11
N VAL A 44 15.70 -8.01 4.69
CA VAL A 44 14.51 -7.21 4.95
C VAL A 44 13.75 -6.97 3.63
N TYR A 45 12.44 -7.12 3.66
CA TYR A 45 11.55 -6.85 2.54
C TYR A 45 10.65 -5.65 2.81
N PRO A 46 10.20 -4.95 1.74
CA PRO A 46 10.68 -5.03 0.36
C PRO A 46 12.14 -4.55 0.22
N ALA A 47 12.70 -4.67 -0.99
CA ALA A 47 13.99 -4.04 -1.29
C ALA A 47 13.96 -2.53 -0.97
N PRO A 48 15.06 -1.91 -0.54
CA PRO A 48 15.08 -0.52 -0.05
C PRO A 48 14.37 0.48 -0.95
N GLU A 49 14.61 0.42 -2.25
CA GLU A 49 14.00 1.29 -3.27
C GLU A 49 12.47 1.14 -3.37
N ASN A 50 11.91 0.08 -2.81
CA ASN A 50 10.47 -0.20 -2.84
C ASN A 50 9.76 0.06 -1.51
N ILE A 51 10.47 0.41 -0.43
CA ILE A 51 9.83 0.65 0.89
C ILE A 51 8.70 1.69 0.79
N PHE A 52 8.91 2.74 0.00
CA PHE A 52 7.94 3.82 -0.20
C PHE A 52 7.25 3.79 -1.57
N ALA A 53 7.16 2.60 -2.21
CA ALA A 53 6.57 2.48 -3.55
C ALA A 53 5.10 2.93 -3.60
N ALA A 54 4.31 2.69 -2.55
CA ALA A 54 2.92 3.14 -2.47
C ALA A 54 2.79 4.66 -2.62
N PHE A 55 3.67 5.42 -1.99
CA PHE A 55 3.70 6.89 -2.08
C PHE A 55 4.18 7.41 -3.44
N ARG A 56 5.06 6.65 -4.10
CA ARG A 56 5.53 6.96 -5.45
C ARG A 56 4.44 6.69 -6.49
N ALA A 57 3.68 5.61 -6.32
CA ALA A 57 2.69 5.17 -7.29
C ALA A 57 1.36 5.93 -7.18
N CYS A 58 1.01 6.46 -6.00
CA CYS A 58 -0.24 7.17 -5.75
C CYS A 58 0.06 8.54 -5.09
N PRO A 59 -0.05 9.67 -5.82
CA PRO A 59 0.08 11.00 -5.26
C PRO A 59 -0.95 11.27 -4.15
N ALA A 60 -0.59 12.02 -3.11
CA ALA A 60 -1.48 12.32 -1.98
C ALA A 60 -2.81 12.98 -2.43
N SER A 61 -2.72 13.93 -3.34
CA SER A 61 -3.89 14.62 -3.91
C SER A 61 -4.77 13.74 -4.79
N ALA A 62 -4.24 12.63 -5.29
CA ALA A 62 -4.96 11.69 -6.14
C ALA A 62 -5.63 10.55 -5.36
N VAL A 63 -5.36 10.42 -4.05
CA VAL A 63 -5.92 9.33 -3.24
C VAL A 63 -7.44 9.41 -3.18
N ARG A 64 -8.10 8.35 -3.62
CA ARG A 64 -9.56 8.17 -3.63
C ARG A 64 -10.01 7.04 -2.72
N VAL A 65 -9.20 5.98 -2.68
CA VAL A 65 -9.45 4.76 -1.89
C VAL A 65 -8.15 4.37 -1.20
N VAL A 66 -8.23 3.91 0.03
CA VAL A 66 -7.11 3.29 0.74
C VAL A 66 -7.42 1.81 0.96
N ILE A 67 -6.50 0.94 0.55
CA ILE A 67 -6.52 -0.47 0.93
C ILE A 67 -5.35 -0.69 1.88
N LEU A 68 -5.68 -1.01 3.13
CA LEU A 68 -4.71 -1.12 4.20
C LEU A 68 -4.38 -2.60 4.45
N GLY A 69 -3.13 -2.98 4.21
CA GLY A 69 -2.55 -4.26 4.61
C GLY A 69 -1.89 -4.17 5.99
N GLN A 70 -1.40 -5.29 6.49
CA GLN A 70 -0.73 -5.39 7.78
C GLN A 70 0.76 -5.09 7.63
N ASP A 71 1.51 -5.96 7.00
CA ASP A 71 2.94 -5.89 6.72
C ASP A 71 3.24 -6.44 5.31
N PRO A 72 4.44 -6.24 4.76
CA PRO A 72 4.80 -6.81 3.47
C PRO A 72 4.82 -8.33 3.49
N TYR A 73 4.66 -8.97 2.35
CA TYR A 73 4.96 -10.39 2.22
C TYR A 73 6.41 -10.67 2.57
N HIS A 74 6.65 -11.71 3.36
CA HIS A 74 7.97 -12.03 3.90
C HIS A 74 8.70 -13.16 3.15
N GLU A 75 8.12 -13.63 2.04
CA GLU A 75 8.76 -14.62 1.16
C GLU A 75 9.54 -13.94 0.03
N PRO A 76 10.62 -14.55 -0.46
CA PRO A 76 11.45 -14.00 -1.54
C PRO A 76 10.65 -13.66 -2.80
N GLY A 77 10.90 -12.47 -3.36
CA GLY A 77 10.35 -12.06 -4.65
C GLY A 77 8.88 -11.62 -4.63
N GLN A 78 8.23 -11.53 -3.48
CA GLN A 78 6.82 -11.16 -3.38
C GLN A 78 6.61 -9.67 -3.08
N ALA A 79 7.29 -9.14 -2.05
CA ALA A 79 7.06 -7.76 -1.61
C ALA A 79 7.59 -6.74 -2.62
N MET A 80 6.73 -5.84 -3.06
CA MET A 80 7.07 -4.77 -4.00
C MET A 80 6.72 -3.36 -3.46
N GLY A 81 6.39 -3.25 -2.17
CA GLY A 81 6.10 -2.00 -1.48
C GLY A 81 4.68 -1.46 -1.69
N LEU A 82 3.80 -2.27 -2.28
CA LEU A 82 2.36 -2.05 -2.40
C LEU A 82 1.66 -3.17 -1.63
N SER A 83 0.70 -2.83 -0.77
CA SER A 83 -0.06 -3.84 -0.02
C SER A 83 -0.78 -4.80 -0.97
N PHE A 84 -0.76 -6.10 -0.65
CA PHE A 84 -1.35 -7.19 -1.42
C PHE A 84 -0.76 -7.44 -2.81
N SER A 85 0.02 -6.54 -3.37
CA SER A 85 0.62 -6.66 -4.70
C SER A 85 1.85 -7.56 -4.69
N VAL A 86 1.97 -8.39 -5.72
CA VAL A 86 3.20 -9.14 -6.03
C VAL A 86 3.51 -8.95 -7.51
N PRO A 87 4.77 -9.08 -7.94
CA PRO A 87 5.13 -8.97 -9.35
C PRO A 87 4.34 -9.93 -10.24
N ASP A 88 4.04 -9.52 -11.47
CA ASP A 88 3.41 -10.40 -12.45
C ASP A 88 4.28 -11.66 -12.68
N GLY A 89 3.60 -12.80 -12.78
CA GLY A 89 4.26 -14.10 -12.83
C GLY A 89 4.48 -14.78 -11.46
N CYS A 90 4.35 -14.03 -10.36
CA CYS A 90 4.25 -14.63 -9.04
C CYS A 90 2.86 -15.21 -8.80
N LYS A 91 2.82 -16.38 -8.15
CA LYS A 91 1.53 -16.94 -7.69
C LYS A 91 0.90 -15.98 -6.69
N ALA A 92 -0.37 -15.64 -6.90
CA ALA A 92 -1.12 -14.81 -5.95
C ALA A 92 -1.11 -15.42 -4.54
N PRO A 93 -0.62 -14.70 -3.51
CA PRO A 93 -0.73 -15.15 -2.13
C PRO A 93 -2.20 -15.29 -1.70
N PRO A 94 -2.50 -16.05 -0.63
CA PRO A 94 -3.89 -16.31 -0.21
C PRO A 94 -4.72 -15.04 0.01
N SER A 95 -4.12 -13.99 0.56
CA SER A 95 -4.81 -12.71 0.80
C SER A 95 -5.21 -12.01 -0.51
N LEU A 96 -4.32 -11.95 -1.49
CA LEU A 96 -4.63 -11.40 -2.81
C LEU A 96 -5.64 -12.25 -3.56
N HIS A 97 -5.51 -13.59 -3.47
CA HIS A 97 -6.47 -14.50 -4.09
C HIS A 97 -7.90 -14.30 -3.53
N ASN A 98 -8.03 -14.04 -2.23
CA ASN A 98 -9.34 -13.74 -1.63
C ASN A 98 -9.93 -12.42 -2.15
N ILE A 99 -9.10 -11.37 -2.30
CA ILE A 99 -9.54 -10.11 -2.93
C ILE A 99 -10.06 -10.38 -4.35
N PHE A 100 -9.33 -11.16 -5.13
CA PHE A 100 -9.74 -11.50 -6.51
C PHE A 100 -11.04 -12.29 -6.54
N LYS A 101 -11.26 -13.24 -5.63
CA LYS A 101 -12.53 -13.98 -5.52
C LYS A 101 -13.72 -13.06 -5.27
N GLU A 102 -13.57 -12.08 -4.39
CA GLU A 102 -14.63 -11.10 -4.12
C GLU A 102 -14.91 -10.23 -5.35
N LEU A 103 -13.86 -9.73 -6.01
CA LEU A 103 -14.02 -8.95 -7.24
C LEU A 103 -14.69 -9.76 -8.35
N GLU A 104 -14.28 -11.01 -8.57
CA GLU A 104 -14.90 -11.87 -9.58
C GLU A 104 -16.35 -12.23 -9.26
N SER A 105 -16.68 -12.34 -7.96
CA SER A 105 -18.06 -12.57 -7.52
C SER A 105 -18.97 -11.37 -7.81
N GLU A 106 -18.43 -10.13 -7.69
CA GLU A 106 -19.20 -8.89 -7.90
C GLU A 106 -19.24 -8.46 -9.37
N PHE A 107 -18.09 -8.57 -10.08
CA PHE A 107 -17.90 -7.96 -11.41
C PHE A 107 -17.76 -8.97 -12.53
N GLY A 108 -17.74 -10.25 -12.21
CA GLY A 108 -17.61 -11.34 -13.18
C GLY A 108 -16.15 -11.78 -13.40
N PRO A 109 -15.95 -12.91 -14.09
CA PRO A 109 -14.63 -13.50 -14.29
C PRO A 109 -13.72 -12.61 -15.15
N GLY A 110 -12.43 -12.59 -14.81
CA GLY A 110 -11.39 -11.89 -15.56
C GLY A 110 -11.15 -10.44 -15.12
N CYS A 111 -11.85 -9.92 -14.10
CA CYS A 111 -11.58 -8.59 -13.55
C CYS A 111 -10.27 -8.52 -12.74
N ALA A 112 -9.65 -9.66 -12.44
CA ALA A 112 -8.43 -9.79 -11.65
C ALA A 112 -7.33 -10.51 -12.46
N ALA A 113 -6.93 -9.91 -13.59
CA ALA A 113 -6.00 -10.53 -14.54
C ALA A 113 -4.52 -10.43 -14.13
N HIS A 114 -4.14 -9.49 -13.26
CA HIS A 114 -2.76 -9.18 -12.91
C HIS A 114 -2.55 -9.23 -11.41
N THR A 115 -1.41 -9.80 -10.98
CA THR A 115 -0.99 -9.80 -9.57
C THR A 115 -0.24 -8.54 -9.17
N ASP A 116 0.29 -7.79 -10.14
CA ASP A 116 0.81 -6.44 -9.95
C ASP A 116 -0.34 -5.42 -9.91
N LEU A 117 -0.57 -4.83 -8.74
CA LEU A 117 -1.62 -3.85 -8.51
C LEU A 117 -1.18 -2.39 -8.74
N THR A 118 0.00 -2.17 -9.33
CA THR A 118 0.46 -0.82 -9.71
C THR A 118 -0.57 -0.03 -10.51
N PRO A 119 -1.32 -0.63 -11.48
CA PRO A 119 -2.38 0.09 -12.18
C PRO A 119 -3.52 0.59 -11.28
N TRP A 120 -3.79 -0.08 -10.15
CA TRP A 120 -4.76 0.42 -9.17
C TRP A 120 -4.23 1.66 -8.46
N ALA A 121 -2.95 1.62 -8.04
CA ALA A 121 -2.31 2.76 -7.39
C ALA A 121 -2.32 4.01 -8.29
N GLN A 122 -2.04 3.85 -9.57
CA GLN A 122 -2.09 4.93 -10.56
C GLN A 122 -3.49 5.53 -10.77
N GLN A 123 -4.54 4.80 -10.40
CA GLN A 123 -5.94 5.26 -10.44
C GLN A 123 -6.41 5.87 -9.11
N GLY A 124 -5.52 6.07 -8.15
CA GLY A 124 -5.83 6.70 -6.86
C GLY A 124 -6.19 5.71 -5.75
N VAL A 125 -5.80 4.44 -5.87
CA VAL A 125 -5.89 3.47 -4.79
C VAL A 125 -4.57 3.45 -4.01
N LEU A 126 -4.54 4.01 -2.81
CA LEU A 126 -3.36 3.92 -1.95
C LEU A 126 -3.27 2.52 -1.33
N LEU A 127 -2.36 1.72 -1.85
CA LEU A 127 -2.08 0.35 -1.40
C LEU A 127 -1.00 0.39 -0.31
N LEU A 128 -1.39 0.62 0.94
CA LEU A 128 -0.49 0.86 2.05
C LEU A 128 -0.53 -0.27 3.07
N ASN A 129 0.62 -0.67 3.62
CA ASN A 129 0.67 -1.52 4.81
C ASN A 129 0.79 -0.65 6.07
N THR A 130 0.34 -1.14 7.22
CA THR A 130 0.55 -0.46 8.51
C THR A 130 2.01 -0.48 8.93
N VAL A 131 2.74 -1.54 8.55
CA VAL A 131 4.19 -1.73 8.74
C VAL A 131 4.81 -1.87 7.36
N LEU A 132 5.81 -1.04 7.01
CA LEU A 132 6.33 -0.99 5.62
C LEU A 132 7.53 -1.90 5.37
N THR A 133 8.08 -2.53 6.40
CA THR A 133 9.21 -3.46 6.26
C THR A 133 8.99 -4.70 7.10
N VAL A 134 9.61 -5.82 6.71
CA VAL A 134 9.52 -7.10 7.41
C VAL A 134 10.81 -7.90 7.22
N GLU A 135 11.20 -8.73 8.19
CA GLU A 135 12.28 -9.70 8.01
C GLU A 135 11.81 -10.90 7.20
N GLN A 136 12.70 -11.48 6.41
CA GLN A 136 12.41 -12.70 5.66
C GLN A 136 11.94 -13.82 6.59
N GLY A 137 10.82 -14.44 6.26
CA GLY A 137 10.24 -15.56 6.99
C GLY A 137 9.60 -15.21 8.34
N ALA A 138 9.57 -13.93 8.76
CA ALA A 138 9.10 -13.52 10.07
C ALA A 138 8.02 -12.44 9.99
N ALA A 139 6.77 -12.86 9.76
CA ALA A 139 5.63 -11.94 9.73
C ALA A 139 5.59 -11.06 11.00
N ASN A 140 5.25 -9.78 10.82
CA ASN A 140 5.17 -8.77 11.89
C ASN A 140 6.48 -8.46 12.62
N ALA A 141 7.64 -8.91 12.17
CA ALA A 141 8.90 -8.71 12.89
C ALA A 141 9.24 -7.24 13.15
N HIS A 142 8.74 -6.31 12.34
CA HIS A 142 8.97 -4.88 12.48
C HIS A 142 7.79 -4.10 13.06
N ALA A 143 6.76 -4.78 13.56
CA ALA A 143 5.64 -4.13 14.24
C ALA A 143 6.06 -3.50 15.57
N GLY A 144 5.43 -2.35 15.93
CA GLY A 144 5.70 -1.65 17.19
C GLY A 144 6.98 -0.81 17.21
N HIS A 145 7.69 -0.67 16.08
CA HIS A 145 8.92 0.11 15.99
C HIS A 145 8.74 1.50 15.36
N GLY A 146 7.48 1.95 15.18
CA GLY A 146 7.18 3.31 14.72
C GLY A 146 6.51 3.38 13.34
N TRP A 147 6.46 2.29 12.57
CA TRP A 147 5.78 2.27 11.28
C TRP A 147 4.30 2.63 11.39
N GLU A 148 3.60 2.12 12.41
CA GLU A 148 2.18 2.39 12.63
C GLU A 148 1.90 3.88 12.89
N THR A 149 2.84 4.57 13.54
CA THR A 149 2.77 6.03 13.73
C THR A 149 2.94 6.75 12.40
N PHE A 150 3.93 6.36 11.60
CA PHE A 150 4.21 6.94 10.29
C PHE A 150 3.03 6.74 9.32
N THR A 151 2.51 5.52 9.21
CA THR A 151 1.43 5.18 8.27
C THR A 151 0.10 5.80 8.67
N ARG A 152 -0.19 5.93 9.98
CA ARG A 152 -1.34 6.69 10.46
C ARG A 152 -1.26 8.15 10.07
N ALA A 153 -0.12 8.79 10.29
CA ALA A 153 0.08 10.18 9.88
C ALA A 153 -0.04 10.37 8.36
N ALA A 154 0.41 9.38 7.57
CA ALA A 154 0.24 9.39 6.12
C ALA A 154 -1.25 9.35 5.71
N LEU A 155 -2.06 8.53 6.38
CA LEU A 155 -3.51 8.47 6.14
C LEU A 155 -4.20 9.80 6.50
N GLU A 156 -3.83 10.41 7.61
CA GLU A 156 -4.33 11.72 8.03
C GLU A 156 -3.95 12.82 7.01
N TYR A 157 -2.71 12.79 6.52
CA TYR A 157 -2.24 13.71 5.47
C TYR A 157 -3.01 13.52 4.16
N ALA A 158 -3.19 12.29 3.69
CA ALA A 158 -3.96 11.99 2.47
C ALA A 158 -5.41 12.46 2.60
N ALA A 159 -6.04 12.25 3.76
CA ALA A 159 -7.40 12.72 4.03
C ALA A 159 -7.52 14.24 3.97
N ALA A 160 -6.49 14.97 4.38
CA ALA A 160 -6.45 16.43 4.32
C ALA A 160 -6.09 16.99 2.93
N ALA A 161 -5.30 16.25 2.14
CA ALA A 161 -4.86 16.64 0.80
C ALA A 161 -5.91 16.35 -0.29
N GLY A 162 -6.78 15.35 -0.07
CA GLY A 162 -7.81 14.93 -1.01
C GLY A 162 -8.99 15.90 -1.08
N THR A 163 -9.56 16.05 -2.29
CA THR A 163 -10.76 16.88 -2.54
C THR A 163 -12.08 16.12 -2.31
N ALA A 164 -12.01 14.81 -2.05
CA ALA A 164 -13.16 13.94 -1.84
C ALA A 164 -13.00 13.15 -0.52
N PRO A 165 -14.11 12.75 0.13
CA PRO A 165 -14.03 11.89 1.31
C PRO A 165 -13.36 10.57 0.95
N LEU A 166 -12.33 10.19 1.72
CA LEU A 166 -11.60 8.94 1.57
C LEU A 166 -12.50 7.75 1.89
N ALA A 167 -12.61 6.81 0.94
CA ALA A 167 -13.13 5.48 1.22
C ALA A 167 -11.98 4.61 1.72
N ALA A 168 -11.99 4.24 2.99
CA ALA A 168 -11.02 3.29 3.54
C ALA A 168 -11.58 1.87 3.53
N VAL A 169 -10.88 0.97 2.87
CA VAL A 169 -11.15 -0.47 2.91
C VAL A 169 -10.00 -1.14 3.66
N ALA A 170 -10.27 -1.58 4.89
CA ALA A 170 -9.33 -2.42 5.60
C ALA A 170 -9.52 -3.86 5.12
N ALA A 171 -8.64 -4.34 4.25
CA ALA A 171 -8.62 -5.74 3.87
C ALA A 171 -7.63 -6.46 4.76
N ALA A 172 -8.14 -7.26 5.64
CA ALA A 172 -7.63 -8.49 6.19
C ALA A 172 -7.77 -8.64 7.70
N ARG A 173 -8.64 -9.53 8.08
CA ARG A 173 -8.50 -10.28 9.32
C ARG A 173 -7.44 -11.36 9.14
N VAL A 174 -6.28 -11.15 9.77
CA VAL A 174 -5.57 -12.27 10.39
C VAL A 174 -5.27 -11.84 11.81
N GLY A 175 -6.11 -12.30 12.71
CA GLY A 175 -5.96 -12.39 14.16
C GLY A 175 -5.15 -11.29 14.87
N SER A 176 -5.73 -10.14 15.21
CA SER A 176 -5.45 -9.48 16.48
C SER A 176 -6.41 -8.31 16.76
N SER A 177 -6.91 -8.28 17.98
CA SER A 177 -7.99 -7.46 18.53
C SER A 177 -7.63 -6.01 18.89
N ALA A 178 -6.53 -5.45 18.41
CA ALA A 178 -6.03 -4.18 18.95
C ALA A 178 -6.58 -2.91 18.25
N TRP A 179 -7.12 -2.99 17.06
CA TRP A 179 -7.62 -1.80 16.34
C TRP A 179 -9.15 -1.72 16.20
N GLU A 180 -9.87 -2.80 16.53
CA GLU A 180 -11.35 -2.81 16.56
C GLU A 180 -11.96 -1.79 17.54
N LYS A 181 -11.16 -1.25 18.47
CA LYS A 181 -11.63 -0.28 19.47
C LYS A 181 -11.66 1.18 18.99
N SER A 182 -11.16 1.47 17.78
CA SER A 182 -11.15 2.84 17.22
C SER A 182 -12.08 3.05 16.02
N ALA A 183 -12.76 2.01 15.53
CA ALA A 183 -13.64 2.08 14.36
C ALA A 183 -15.12 2.19 14.79
N SER A 184 -15.45 3.26 15.49
CA SER A 184 -16.85 3.71 15.63
C SER A 184 -17.16 4.76 14.57
N SER A 185 -17.15 4.36 13.29
CA SER A 185 -17.70 5.15 12.20
C SER A 185 -18.29 4.22 11.14
N PRO A 186 -19.43 4.60 10.53
CA PRO A 186 -20.28 3.70 9.78
C PRO A 186 -19.55 3.16 8.53
N MET A 187 -19.77 1.87 8.25
CA MET A 187 -19.40 1.23 6.99
C MET A 187 -19.76 2.14 5.82
N VAL A 188 -18.76 2.66 5.15
CA VAL A 188 -18.95 3.41 3.91
C VAL A 188 -19.29 2.39 2.82
N ARG A 189 -20.52 2.46 2.31
CA ARG A 189 -20.93 1.75 1.10
C ARG A 189 -20.01 2.18 -0.03
N LEU A 190 -19.42 1.21 -0.72
CA LEU A 190 -18.72 1.45 -1.99
C LEU A 190 -19.66 2.20 -2.94
N PRO A 191 -19.21 3.27 -3.60
CA PRO A 191 -19.98 3.85 -4.70
C PRO A 191 -20.14 2.79 -5.79
N SER A 192 -21.31 2.81 -6.43
CA SER A 192 -21.69 1.95 -7.55
C SER A 192 -20.58 1.81 -8.59
N PRO A 193 -20.54 0.71 -9.36
CA PRO A 193 -19.41 0.29 -10.18
C PRO A 193 -18.89 1.43 -11.04
N ILE A 194 -17.58 1.56 -11.13
CA ILE A 194 -16.90 2.43 -12.09
C ILE A 194 -17.38 1.96 -13.46
N ARG A 195 -18.37 2.68 -14.02
CA ARG A 195 -18.79 2.47 -15.40
C ARG A 195 -17.57 2.66 -16.27
N GLU A 196 -17.33 1.68 -17.12
CA GLU A 196 -16.51 1.80 -18.32
C GLU A 196 -16.91 3.06 -19.09
N SER A 197 -16.23 4.15 -18.87
CA SER A 197 -16.35 5.32 -19.71
C SER A 197 -14.97 5.71 -20.18
N ARG A 198 -14.69 5.25 -21.42
CA ARG A 198 -13.63 5.69 -22.32
C ARG A 198 -12.28 5.00 -22.20
N LEU A 199 -12.21 3.79 -22.75
CA LEU A 199 -11.06 3.43 -23.57
C LEU A 199 -11.19 4.24 -24.91
N PRO A 200 -10.08 4.80 -25.42
CA PRO A 200 -10.11 5.46 -26.74
C PRO A 200 -10.45 4.43 -27.83
N ALA A 201 -11.21 4.88 -28.83
CA ALA A 201 -11.82 4.08 -29.89
C ALA A 201 -10.82 3.55 -30.95
N GLU A 202 -9.57 3.28 -30.63
CA GLU A 202 -8.54 2.91 -31.61
C GLU A 202 -8.05 1.45 -31.54
N ALA A 203 -8.75 0.58 -30.83
CA ALA A 203 -8.43 -0.86 -30.80
C ALA A 203 -9.49 -1.73 -31.50
N ARG A 204 -10.12 -1.21 -32.55
CA ARG A 204 -10.94 -2.00 -33.47
C ARG A 204 -10.39 -1.84 -34.87
N VAL A 205 -9.40 -2.61 -35.25
CA VAL A 205 -9.16 -3.00 -36.66
C VAL A 205 -8.34 -4.30 -36.66
N MET A 206 -8.93 -5.24 -37.36
CA MET A 206 -8.46 -6.35 -38.15
C MET A 206 -8.68 -7.72 -37.53
N ASP A 207 -9.85 -8.26 -37.88
CA ASP A 207 -9.99 -9.62 -38.33
C ASP A 207 -10.75 -9.61 -39.68
N SER A 208 -10.06 -10.05 -40.71
CA SER A 208 -10.61 -10.58 -41.92
C SER A 208 -9.61 -11.58 -42.51
#